data_8412f11cb409398e7e7eec8178ea07e0
#
_entry.id   8412f11cb409398e7e7eec8178ea07e0
#
_cell.length_a   1.000
_cell.length_b   1.000
_cell.length_c   1.000
_cell.angle_alpha   90.00
_cell.angle_beta   90.00
_cell.angle_gamma   90.00
#
_symmetry.space_group_name_H-M   'P 1'
#
loop_
_entity.id
_entity.type
_entity.pdbx_description
1 polymer ?
#
loop_
_entity_poly.entity_id
_entity_poly.type
_entity_poly.pdbx_seq_one_letter_code
_entity_poly.pdbx_strand_id
1 'polypeptide(L)'
;ICVYTGFQKEEVVKKLGFSVKVLLRDKPTAFEKISDTDRQTNPLIAYKQFKENMGLMPEVIKEIEAFFTENKPDIVLADFIAVPVGFVCKKFNIPWITSIPTPFAIENKTTTPAYVGGLYPRNNFFFKLRDKLARGLVRNFKKLICFILRKQLKELNFTLYNEKGEENIYSPYSILGLGMKELEFRDDFPSQFSWAGPCCSSLFQDSVKFVNNEKFEKSIFLTNGTHLKWAKKLIIDIAKELSQKYPQYLFVVSLGSYLEREKKIIKKNNLHIYHYLDYDEILPKVDYVIHHGGAGILYSCIKYNKPAVIIPHDYDQFDYGVRADLAEIAFVAKLKSRKSILKAFNKMLQKEKWDNLEKLSKIFNNYLPSELLKKEIDRILKGGEQ
;
A
#
# COMPACT_ATOMS: atom_id res chain seq x y z
N ILE A 1 -5.13 -15.77 -18.97
CA ILE A 1 -4.39 -14.98 -17.95
C ILE A 1 -3.65 -15.95 -17.04
N CYS A 2 -2.34 -15.76 -16.86
CA CYS A 2 -1.53 -16.49 -15.89
C CYS A 2 -0.95 -15.51 -14.87
N VAL A 3 -1.02 -15.84 -13.57
CA VAL A 3 -0.54 -15.01 -12.48
C VAL A 3 0.77 -15.59 -11.93
N TYR A 4 1.82 -14.78 -11.89
CA TYR A 4 3.10 -15.12 -11.28
C TYR A 4 3.16 -14.50 -9.88
N THR A 5 3.34 -15.31 -8.85
CA THR A 5 3.26 -14.84 -7.45
C THR A 5 4.10 -15.70 -6.51
N GLY A 6 4.28 -15.24 -5.27
CA GLY A 6 4.88 -16.03 -4.20
C GLY A 6 3.96 -17.15 -3.70
N PHE A 7 4.53 -18.14 -3.05
CA PHE A 7 3.86 -19.36 -2.60
C PHE A 7 2.59 -19.09 -1.77
N GLN A 8 2.62 -18.11 -0.87
CA GLN A 8 1.48 -17.83 0.02
C GLN A 8 0.21 -17.32 -0.68
N LYS A 9 0.31 -16.89 -1.96
CA LYS A 9 -0.83 -16.40 -2.73
C LYS A 9 -1.37 -17.43 -3.72
N GLU A 10 -0.74 -18.59 -3.86
CA GLU A 10 -1.11 -19.62 -4.83
C GLU A 10 -2.58 -20.02 -4.72
N GLU A 11 -3.03 -20.37 -3.49
CA GLU A 11 -4.40 -20.79 -3.24
C GLU A 11 -5.44 -19.69 -3.54
N VAL A 12 -5.11 -18.44 -3.22
CA VAL A 12 -5.99 -17.30 -3.50
C VAL A 12 -6.19 -17.12 -5.00
N VAL A 13 -5.10 -17.16 -5.76
CA VAL A 13 -5.12 -17.02 -7.22
C VAL A 13 -5.92 -18.14 -7.87
N LYS A 14 -5.73 -19.39 -7.42
CA LYS A 14 -6.50 -20.55 -7.90
C LYS A 14 -7.99 -20.42 -7.62
N LYS A 15 -8.36 -19.99 -6.39
CA LYS A 15 -9.78 -19.75 -6.01
C LYS A 15 -10.45 -18.68 -6.86
N LEU A 16 -9.69 -17.71 -7.39
CA LEU A 16 -10.17 -16.69 -8.33
C LEU A 16 -10.28 -17.19 -9.77
N GLY A 17 -9.95 -18.47 -10.04
CA GLY A 17 -10.06 -19.07 -11.37
C GLY A 17 -8.91 -18.76 -12.33
N PHE A 18 -7.78 -18.22 -11.84
CA PHE A 18 -6.63 -17.94 -12.68
C PHE A 18 -5.59 -19.07 -12.64
N SER A 19 -4.90 -19.28 -13.77
CA SER A 19 -3.69 -20.09 -13.79
C SER A 19 -2.61 -19.42 -12.97
N VAL A 20 -1.83 -20.19 -12.20
CA VAL A 20 -0.79 -19.66 -11.32
C VAL A 20 0.56 -20.33 -11.55
N LYS A 21 1.60 -19.54 -11.60
CA LYS A 21 3.00 -19.98 -11.52
C LYS A 21 3.63 -19.41 -10.26
N VAL A 22 4.13 -20.27 -9.40
CA VAL A 22 4.73 -19.87 -8.11
C VAL A 22 6.22 -19.62 -8.31
N LEU A 23 6.65 -18.39 -8.05
CA LEU A 23 8.06 -17.99 -8.06
C LEU A 23 8.74 -18.43 -6.76
N LEU A 24 10.00 -18.87 -6.84
CA LEU A 24 10.81 -19.32 -5.71
C LEU A 24 10.10 -20.39 -4.87
N ARG A 25 9.53 -21.40 -5.52
CA ARG A 25 8.73 -22.44 -4.85
C ARG A 25 9.51 -23.19 -3.77
N ASP A 26 10.81 -23.35 -3.93
CA ASP A 26 11.73 -23.93 -2.94
C ASP A 26 12.03 -23.01 -1.74
N LYS A 27 11.66 -21.73 -1.84
CA LYS A 27 11.84 -20.69 -0.82
C LYS A 27 10.50 -20.03 -0.46
N PRO A 28 9.52 -20.77 0.09
CA PRO A 28 8.11 -20.35 0.18
C PRO A 28 7.84 -19.09 1.02
N THR A 29 8.83 -18.63 1.79
CA THR A 29 8.73 -17.43 2.64
C THR A 29 9.71 -16.33 2.21
N ALA A 30 10.35 -16.43 1.04
CA ALA A 30 11.41 -15.50 0.64
C ALA A 30 10.90 -14.05 0.52
N PHE A 31 9.75 -13.85 -0.10
CA PHE A 31 9.17 -12.51 -0.28
C PHE A 31 8.69 -11.89 1.04
N GLU A 32 8.07 -12.69 1.90
CA GLU A 32 7.55 -12.23 3.19
C GLU A 32 8.67 -11.86 4.16
N LYS A 33 9.76 -12.64 4.20
CA LYS A 33 10.92 -12.36 5.07
C LYS A 33 11.55 -11.00 4.79
N ILE A 34 11.52 -10.54 3.56
CA ILE A 34 12.09 -9.23 3.19
C ILE A 34 11.30 -8.09 3.84
N SER A 35 9.98 -8.20 3.89
CA SER A 35 9.09 -7.17 4.46
C SER A 35 8.86 -7.34 5.97
N ASP A 36 9.16 -8.51 6.53
CA ASP A 36 8.91 -8.82 7.94
C ASP A 36 10.04 -8.27 8.82
N THR A 37 9.73 -7.29 9.64
CA THR A 37 10.68 -6.65 10.57
C THR A 37 10.18 -6.76 12.01
N ASP A 38 11.12 -6.85 12.96
CA ASP A 38 10.80 -6.91 14.40
C ASP A 38 10.54 -5.51 15.00
N ARG A 39 10.76 -4.45 14.23
CA ARG A 39 10.64 -3.06 14.65
C ARG A 39 10.48 -2.12 13.47
N GLN A 40 10.18 -0.86 13.76
CA GLN A 40 10.09 0.21 12.77
C GLN A 40 11.35 0.28 11.88
N THR A 41 11.14 0.43 10.59
CA THR A 41 12.21 0.51 9.59
C THR A 41 13.09 1.75 9.82
N ASN A 42 14.38 1.55 9.68
CA ASN A 42 15.40 2.60 9.68
C ASN A 42 16.31 2.41 8.45
N PRO A 43 17.23 3.34 8.14
CA PRO A 43 18.08 3.23 6.96
C PRO A 43 18.90 1.93 6.85
N LEU A 44 19.33 1.34 7.98
CA LEU A 44 20.08 0.07 8.00
C LEU A 44 19.16 -1.12 7.68
N ILE A 45 17.94 -1.13 8.23
CA ILE A 45 16.94 -2.16 7.93
C ILE A 45 16.54 -2.06 6.46
N ALA A 46 16.25 -0.86 5.97
CA ALA A 46 15.93 -0.62 4.58
C ALA A 46 17.03 -1.08 3.63
N TYR A 47 18.29 -0.80 3.95
CA TYR A 47 19.44 -1.30 3.20
C TYR A 47 19.53 -2.83 3.19
N LYS A 48 19.32 -3.47 4.36
CA LYS A 48 19.31 -4.94 4.47
C LYS A 48 18.21 -5.56 3.62
N GLN A 49 16.99 -5.06 3.73
CA GLN A 49 15.85 -5.51 2.92
C GLN A 49 16.12 -5.35 1.43
N PHE A 50 16.68 -4.22 1.03
CA PHE A 50 17.04 -3.97 -0.35
C PHE A 50 18.11 -4.94 -0.86
N LYS A 51 19.16 -5.20 -0.06
CA LYS A 51 20.21 -6.16 -0.37
C LYS A 51 19.68 -7.58 -0.52
N GLU A 52 18.80 -8.01 0.38
CA GLU A 52 18.16 -9.33 0.31
C GLU A 52 17.27 -9.45 -0.93
N ASN A 53 16.49 -8.42 -1.25
CA ASN A 53 15.67 -8.37 -2.47
C ASN A 53 16.52 -8.48 -3.74
N MET A 54 17.63 -7.73 -3.81
CA MET A 54 18.57 -7.81 -4.93
C MET A 54 19.23 -9.18 -5.05
N GLY A 55 19.43 -9.88 -3.93
CA GLY A 55 19.97 -11.23 -3.91
C GLY A 55 19.03 -12.27 -4.54
N LEU A 56 17.72 -12.05 -4.50
CA LEU A 56 16.74 -12.93 -5.13
C LEU A 56 16.50 -12.62 -6.62
N MET A 57 16.85 -11.42 -7.08
CA MET A 57 16.55 -10.98 -8.45
C MET A 57 17.06 -11.93 -9.54
N PRO A 58 18.32 -12.44 -9.52
CA PRO A 58 18.82 -13.30 -10.60
C PRO A 58 18.00 -14.59 -10.74
N GLU A 59 17.57 -15.17 -9.64
CA GLU A 59 16.76 -16.39 -9.63
C GLU A 59 15.33 -16.13 -10.15
N VAL A 60 14.70 -15.06 -9.66
CA VAL A 60 13.39 -14.62 -10.13
C VAL A 60 13.41 -14.32 -11.63
N ILE A 61 14.44 -13.62 -12.13
CA ILE A 61 14.62 -13.34 -13.55
C ILE A 61 14.70 -14.64 -14.33
N LYS A 62 15.53 -15.59 -13.91
CA LYS A 62 15.72 -16.89 -14.58
C LYS A 62 14.40 -17.67 -14.65
N GLU A 63 13.60 -17.69 -13.59
CA GLU A 63 12.31 -18.36 -13.60
C GLU A 63 11.31 -17.69 -14.55
N ILE A 64 11.22 -16.34 -14.54
CA ILE A 64 10.35 -15.60 -15.44
C ILE A 64 10.79 -15.80 -16.90
N GLU A 65 12.09 -15.78 -17.18
CA GLU A 65 12.62 -16.05 -18.53
C GLU A 65 12.24 -17.46 -19.03
N ALA A 66 12.35 -18.48 -18.17
CA ALA A 66 11.93 -19.82 -18.51
C ALA A 66 10.44 -19.88 -18.87
N PHE A 67 9.59 -19.25 -18.07
CA PHE A 67 8.15 -19.18 -18.33
C PHE A 67 7.82 -18.44 -19.63
N PHE A 68 8.53 -17.34 -19.94
CA PHE A 68 8.30 -16.56 -21.17
C PHE A 68 8.82 -17.30 -22.42
N THR A 69 9.83 -18.15 -22.24
CA THR A 69 10.32 -19.03 -23.31
C THR A 69 9.29 -20.12 -23.65
N GLU A 70 8.63 -20.69 -22.63
CA GLU A 70 7.59 -21.69 -22.82
C GLU A 70 6.30 -21.08 -23.41
N ASN A 71 5.89 -19.93 -22.87
CA ASN A 71 4.64 -19.27 -23.22
C ASN A 71 4.83 -17.75 -23.21
N LYS A 72 5.27 -17.20 -24.35
CA LYS A 72 5.47 -15.76 -24.49
C LYS A 72 4.13 -15.02 -24.33
N PRO A 73 3.98 -14.14 -23.31
CA PRO A 73 2.76 -13.35 -23.16
C PRO A 73 2.74 -12.17 -24.15
N ASP A 74 1.55 -11.73 -24.57
CA ASP A 74 1.37 -10.55 -25.40
C ASP A 74 1.66 -9.26 -24.64
N ILE A 75 1.32 -9.23 -23.36
CA ILE A 75 1.53 -8.09 -22.45
C ILE A 75 1.64 -8.57 -21.01
N VAL A 76 2.36 -7.82 -20.16
CA VAL A 76 2.51 -8.13 -18.75
C VAL A 76 2.00 -6.98 -17.87
N LEU A 77 1.20 -7.27 -16.84
CA LEU A 77 0.90 -6.35 -15.75
C LEU A 77 1.81 -6.69 -14.58
N ALA A 78 2.63 -5.74 -14.15
CA ALA A 78 3.59 -5.93 -13.08
C ALA A 78 3.34 -4.95 -11.92
N ASP A 79 3.36 -5.44 -10.69
CA ASP A 79 3.41 -4.57 -9.52
C ASP A 79 4.76 -3.81 -9.48
N PHE A 80 4.76 -2.58 -8.98
CA PHE A 80 5.93 -1.70 -8.98
C PHE A 80 7.13 -2.27 -8.19
N ILE A 81 6.90 -3.17 -7.23
CA ILE A 81 7.98 -3.87 -6.51
C ILE A 81 8.54 -5.07 -7.29
N ALA A 82 7.83 -5.53 -8.33
CA ALA A 82 8.27 -6.64 -9.17
C ALA A 82 9.29 -6.16 -10.24
N VAL A 83 10.29 -5.42 -9.82
CA VAL A 83 11.34 -4.84 -10.70
C VAL A 83 11.94 -5.84 -11.70
N PRO A 84 12.21 -7.12 -11.35
CA PRO A 84 12.73 -8.12 -12.29
C PRO A 84 11.91 -8.28 -13.56
N VAL A 85 10.59 -8.10 -13.48
CA VAL A 85 9.67 -8.27 -14.62
C VAL A 85 10.02 -7.31 -15.76
N GLY A 86 10.31 -6.04 -15.45
CA GLY A 86 10.66 -5.05 -16.46
C GLY A 86 11.92 -5.42 -17.24
N PHE A 87 12.92 -6.05 -16.61
CA PHE A 87 14.13 -6.53 -17.28
C PHE A 87 13.83 -7.66 -18.26
N VAL A 88 13.03 -8.64 -17.82
CA VAL A 88 12.66 -9.77 -18.67
C VAL A 88 11.79 -9.30 -19.83
N CYS A 89 10.82 -8.42 -19.58
CA CYS A 89 9.98 -7.84 -20.63
C CYS A 89 10.81 -7.11 -21.71
N LYS A 90 11.81 -6.31 -21.30
CA LYS A 90 12.75 -5.67 -22.24
C LYS A 90 13.52 -6.69 -23.09
N LYS A 91 14.05 -7.75 -22.46
CA LYS A 91 14.81 -8.81 -23.14
C LYS A 91 13.98 -9.57 -24.18
N PHE A 92 12.71 -9.82 -23.90
CA PHE A 92 11.80 -10.57 -24.78
C PHE A 92 10.99 -9.68 -25.74
N ASN A 93 11.20 -8.36 -25.72
CA ASN A 93 10.41 -7.38 -26.47
C ASN A 93 8.91 -7.55 -26.20
N ILE A 94 8.53 -7.63 -24.92
CA ILE A 94 7.15 -7.73 -24.45
C ILE A 94 6.77 -6.41 -23.80
N PRO A 95 5.68 -5.75 -24.20
CA PRO A 95 5.20 -4.58 -23.51
C PRO A 95 4.69 -4.94 -22.12
N TRP A 96 4.83 -4.00 -21.17
CA TRP A 96 4.29 -4.19 -19.81
C TRP A 96 3.64 -2.92 -19.28
N ILE A 97 2.79 -3.11 -18.30
CA ILE A 97 2.13 -2.04 -17.54
C ILE A 97 2.62 -2.15 -16.10
N THR A 98 3.01 -1.04 -15.48
CA THR A 98 3.31 -1.00 -14.04
C THR A 98 2.07 -0.60 -13.28
N SER A 99 1.66 -1.37 -12.26
CA SER A 99 0.67 -0.95 -11.27
C SER A 99 1.36 -0.46 -10.00
N ILE A 100 0.92 0.66 -9.44
CA ILE A 100 1.51 1.27 -8.26
C ILE A 100 0.43 1.73 -7.27
N PRO A 101 0.32 1.09 -6.08
CA PRO A 101 -0.64 1.50 -5.05
C PRO A 101 -0.26 2.82 -4.38
N THR A 102 1.01 3.19 -4.42
CA THR A 102 1.58 4.40 -3.81
C THR A 102 2.13 5.37 -4.86
N PRO A 103 1.31 6.04 -5.67
CA PRO A 103 1.77 6.88 -6.80
C PRO A 103 2.77 7.95 -6.40
N PHE A 104 2.66 8.47 -5.19
CA PHE A 104 3.59 9.47 -4.64
C PHE A 104 5.03 8.94 -4.45
N ALA A 105 5.26 7.61 -4.54
CA ALA A 105 6.59 7.00 -4.51
C ALA A 105 7.42 7.32 -5.77
N ILE A 106 6.75 7.59 -6.90
CA ILE A 106 7.41 8.09 -8.10
C ILE A 106 8.09 9.42 -7.78
N GLU A 107 9.37 9.58 -8.14
CA GLU A 107 10.10 10.82 -7.86
C GLU A 107 9.38 12.04 -8.41
N ASN A 108 9.32 13.10 -7.61
CA ASN A 108 8.76 14.38 -8.03
C ASN A 108 9.83 15.47 -8.17
N LYS A 109 9.49 16.53 -8.90
CA LYS A 109 10.39 17.67 -9.17
C LYS A 109 10.03 18.89 -8.33
N THR A 110 8.80 18.99 -7.83
CA THR A 110 8.21 20.25 -7.33
C THR A 110 7.82 20.25 -5.87
N THR A 111 7.35 19.11 -5.33
CA THR A 111 6.72 19.02 -4.01
C THR A 111 7.54 18.26 -2.98
N THR A 112 6.93 17.86 -1.86
CA THR A 112 7.57 17.03 -0.83
C THR A 112 7.84 15.63 -1.39
N PRO A 113 9.05 15.06 -1.17
CA PRO A 113 9.33 13.67 -1.53
C PRO A 113 8.64 12.70 -0.57
N ALA A 114 8.33 11.50 -1.06
CA ALA A 114 7.83 10.40 -0.23
C ALA A 114 8.95 9.74 0.60
N TYR A 115 8.54 8.94 1.58
CA TYR A 115 9.41 8.13 2.46
C TYR A 115 10.37 8.91 3.36
N VAL A 116 10.06 10.18 3.63
CA VAL A 116 10.82 11.04 4.55
C VAL A 116 10.00 11.44 5.78
N GLY A 117 9.12 10.54 6.23
CA GLY A 117 8.34 10.71 7.46
C GLY A 117 7.08 11.58 7.31
N GLY A 118 6.52 11.72 6.10
CA GLY A 118 5.28 12.45 5.86
C GLY A 118 5.45 13.96 5.99
N LEU A 119 6.10 14.57 5.01
CA LEU A 119 6.29 16.02 4.98
C LEU A 119 5.02 16.72 4.48
N TYR A 120 4.52 17.69 5.25
CA TYR A 120 3.43 18.55 4.79
C TYR A 120 3.93 19.57 3.76
N PRO A 121 3.27 19.68 2.58
CA PRO A 121 3.59 20.70 1.59
C PRO A 121 3.25 22.09 2.14
N ARG A 122 4.16 23.04 1.96
CA ARG A 122 3.97 24.44 2.37
C ARG A 122 4.65 25.38 1.39
N ASN A 123 4.07 26.56 1.18
CA ASN A 123 4.41 27.45 0.08
C ASN A 123 5.39 28.57 0.43
N ASN A 124 6.12 28.50 1.56
CA ASN A 124 7.13 29.51 1.87
C ASN A 124 8.56 29.06 1.48
N PHE A 125 9.49 29.99 1.45
CA PHE A 125 10.88 29.77 1.03
C PHE A 125 11.57 28.64 1.82
N PHE A 126 11.46 28.62 3.15
CA PHE A 126 12.12 27.64 4.00
C PHE A 126 11.64 26.21 3.71
N PHE A 127 10.33 26.03 3.50
CA PHE A 127 9.78 24.71 3.21
C PHE A 127 10.10 24.28 1.77
N LYS A 128 10.14 25.20 0.80
CA LYS A 128 10.62 24.89 -0.56
C LYS A 128 12.08 24.45 -0.57
N LEU A 129 12.93 25.09 0.24
CA LEU A 129 14.32 24.68 0.41
C LEU A 129 14.42 23.31 1.09
N ARG A 130 13.66 23.08 2.18
CA ARG A 130 13.57 21.77 2.83
C ARG A 130 13.21 20.67 1.82
N ASP A 131 12.18 20.89 1.01
CA ASP A 131 11.68 19.91 0.06
C ASP A 131 12.71 19.65 -1.06
N LYS A 132 13.39 20.69 -1.54
CA LYS A 132 14.50 20.55 -2.50
C LYS A 132 15.64 19.70 -1.93
N LEU A 133 16.07 19.96 -0.69
CA LEU A 133 17.11 19.18 -0.01
C LEU A 133 16.67 17.74 0.22
N ALA A 134 15.41 17.53 0.65
CA ALA A 134 14.86 16.20 0.88
C ALA A 134 14.74 15.39 -0.42
N ARG A 135 14.32 16.00 -1.54
CA ARG A 135 14.34 15.33 -2.86
C ARG A 135 15.76 14.95 -3.27
N GLY A 136 16.73 15.87 -3.07
CA GLY A 136 18.14 15.59 -3.31
C GLY A 136 18.66 14.41 -2.48
N LEU A 137 18.28 14.34 -1.21
CA LEU A 137 18.64 13.23 -0.31
C LEU A 137 18.09 11.89 -0.81
N VAL A 138 16.80 11.82 -1.14
CA VAL A 138 16.17 10.60 -1.66
C VAL A 138 16.84 10.16 -2.97
N ARG A 139 17.05 11.10 -3.90
CA ARG A 139 17.70 10.81 -5.19
C ARG A 139 19.14 10.34 -5.03
N ASN A 140 19.92 10.97 -4.17
CA ASN A 140 21.30 10.56 -3.89
C ASN A 140 21.36 9.22 -3.16
N PHE A 141 20.42 8.94 -2.26
CA PHE A 141 20.29 7.63 -1.62
C PHE A 141 20.05 6.52 -2.66
N LYS A 142 19.11 6.70 -3.61
CA LYS A 142 18.88 5.75 -4.71
C LYS A 142 20.12 5.54 -5.56
N LYS A 143 20.83 6.66 -5.93
CA LYS A 143 22.10 6.57 -6.68
C LYS A 143 23.17 5.80 -5.91
N LEU A 144 23.31 6.04 -4.60
CA LEU A 144 24.26 5.33 -3.74
C LEU A 144 23.95 3.83 -3.70
N ILE A 145 22.69 3.44 -3.56
CA ILE A 145 22.27 2.04 -3.60
C ILE A 145 22.66 1.40 -4.96
N CYS A 146 22.34 2.06 -6.06
CA CYS A 146 22.72 1.58 -7.40
C CYS A 146 24.23 1.50 -7.58
N PHE A 147 24.99 2.42 -7.00
CA PHE A 147 26.45 2.37 -7.02
C PHE A 147 27.02 1.17 -6.23
N ILE A 148 26.47 0.90 -5.06
CA ILE A 148 26.86 -0.27 -4.24
C ILE A 148 26.57 -1.57 -5.00
N LEU A 149 25.45 -1.64 -5.70
CA LEU A 149 24.98 -2.82 -6.43
C LEU A 149 25.35 -2.80 -7.93
N ARG A 150 26.29 -1.93 -8.31
CA ARG A 150 26.64 -1.69 -9.73
C ARG A 150 27.06 -2.95 -10.50
N LYS A 151 27.65 -3.97 -9.83
CA LYS A 151 28.04 -5.21 -10.50
C LYS A 151 26.81 -5.97 -10.97
N GLN A 152 25.85 -6.21 -10.08
CA GLN A 152 24.59 -6.90 -10.38
C GLN A 152 23.75 -6.12 -11.40
N LEU A 153 23.67 -4.80 -11.26
CA LEU A 153 22.89 -3.94 -12.16
C LEU A 153 23.52 -3.85 -13.56
N LYS A 154 24.86 -3.97 -13.67
CA LYS A 154 25.56 -4.00 -14.95
C LYS A 154 25.21 -5.26 -15.76
N GLU A 155 25.13 -6.42 -15.10
CA GLU A 155 24.73 -7.69 -15.73
C GLU A 155 23.29 -7.61 -16.28
N LEU A 156 22.42 -6.78 -15.65
CA LEU A 156 21.04 -6.54 -16.05
C LEU A 156 20.89 -5.38 -17.05
N ASN A 157 21.97 -4.76 -17.46
CA ASN A 157 21.98 -3.58 -18.34
C ASN A 157 21.07 -2.44 -17.83
N PHE A 158 21.03 -2.25 -16.49
CA PHE A 158 20.12 -1.33 -15.82
C PHE A 158 20.74 0.04 -15.59
N THR A 159 20.00 1.08 -15.93
CA THR A 159 20.24 2.46 -15.54
C THR A 159 19.09 2.98 -14.69
N LEU A 160 19.39 3.66 -13.58
CA LEU A 160 18.36 4.13 -12.63
C LEU A 160 17.40 5.14 -13.27
N TYR A 161 17.92 6.01 -14.13
CA TYR A 161 17.14 7.04 -14.81
C TYR A 161 17.27 6.93 -16.33
N ASN A 162 16.18 7.26 -17.03
CA ASN A 162 16.17 7.44 -18.48
C ASN A 162 16.76 8.82 -18.87
N GLU A 163 16.81 9.11 -20.16
CA GLU A 163 17.31 10.39 -20.70
C GLU A 163 16.49 11.62 -20.23
N LYS A 164 15.20 11.42 -19.92
CA LYS A 164 14.31 12.44 -19.34
C LYS A 164 14.52 12.64 -17.83
N GLY A 165 15.39 11.84 -17.21
CA GLY A 165 15.66 11.85 -15.77
C GLY A 165 14.54 11.22 -14.93
N GLU A 166 13.68 10.40 -15.53
CA GLU A 166 12.62 9.61 -14.88
C GLU A 166 13.15 8.23 -14.49
N GLU A 167 12.54 7.62 -13.50
CA GLU A 167 12.95 6.31 -12.98
C GLU A 167 12.67 5.18 -13.97
N ASN A 168 13.70 4.45 -14.35
CA ASN A 168 13.66 3.38 -15.35
C ASN A 168 13.08 2.05 -14.84
N ILE A 169 12.71 2.00 -13.56
CA ILE A 169 12.06 0.81 -12.96
C ILE A 169 10.61 0.66 -13.39
N TYR A 170 9.97 1.75 -13.79
CA TYR A 170 8.59 1.76 -14.25
C TYR A 170 8.48 1.49 -15.75
N SER A 171 7.30 1.04 -16.18
CA SER A 171 7.01 0.82 -17.58
C SER A 171 7.10 2.11 -18.40
N PRO A 172 7.73 2.07 -19.58
CA PRO A 172 7.68 3.19 -20.51
C PRO A 172 6.35 3.28 -21.28
N TYR A 173 5.50 2.25 -21.21
CA TYR A 173 4.23 2.18 -21.95
C TYR A 173 3.04 2.71 -21.15
N SER A 174 2.92 2.30 -19.87
CA SER A 174 1.83 2.74 -19.00
C SER A 174 2.16 2.48 -17.52
N ILE A 175 1.81 3.43 -16.66
CA ILE A 175 1.89 3.35 -15.20
C ILE A 175 0.50 3.62 -14.64
N LEU A 176 -0.10 2.63 -13.99
CA LEU A 176 -1.43 2.73 -13.39
C LEU A 176 -1.32 3.03 -11.89
N GLY A 177 -1.66 4.24 -11.51
CA GLY A 177 -1.76 4.65 -10.11
C GLY A 177 -3.03 4.09 -9.47
N LEU A 178 -2.87 3.15 -8.52
CA LEU A 178 -4.00 2.53 -7.81
C LEU A 178 -4.43 3.39 -6.61
N GLY A 179 -4.73 4.65 -6.88
CA GLY A 179 -5.13 5.64 -5.90
C GLY A 179 -6.10 6.65 -6.46
N MET A 180 -6.54 7.60 -5.63
CA MET A 180 -7.43 8.69 -6.03
C MET A 180 -6.63 9.97 -6.27
N LYS A 181 -6.86 10.60 -7.44
CA LYS A 181 -6.25 11.88 -7.80
C LYS A 181 -6.56 12.98 -6.76
N GLU A 182 -7.75 12.94 -6.21
CA GLU A 182 -8.28 13.92 -5.26
C GLU A 182 -7.56 13.92 -3.90
N LEU A 183 -6.81 12.86 -3.60
CA LEU A 183 -5.94 12.81 -2.42
C LEU A 183 -4.53 13.31 -2.70
N GLU A 184 -4.17 13.51 -3.97
CA GLU A 184 -2.82 13.89 -4.34
C GLU A 184 -2.71 15.42 -4.49
N PHE A 185 -1.65 16.00 -3.92
CA PHE A 185 -1.35 17.43 -3.97
C PHE A 185 -0.27 17.79 -5.02
N ARG A 186 0.16 16.80 -5.82
CA ARG A 186 1.11 16.99 -6.92
C ARG A 186 0.50 16.56 -8.25
N ASP A 187 1.06 17.08 -9.35
CA ASP A 187 0.63 16.81 -10.72
C ASP A 187 1.81 16.46 -11.66
N ASP A 188 3.05 16.48 -11.15
CA ASP A 188 4.28 16.25 -11.91
C ASP A 188 4.58 14.74 -12.09
N PHE A 189 3.64 13.97 -12.61
CA PHE A 189 3.80 12.57 -12.96
C PHE A 189 4.39 12.41 -14.38
N PRO A 190 5.06 11.26 -14.67
CA PRO A 190 5.47 10.92 -16.04
C PRO A 190 4.28 10.92 -17.02
N SER A 191 4.51 11.18 -18.30
CA SER A 191 3.46 11.27 -19.31
C SER A 191 2.65 10.00 -19.50
N GLN A 192 3.28 8.82 -19.24
CA GLN A 192 2.64 7.51 -19.30
C GLN A 192 1.86 7.13 -18.03
N PHE A 193 1.76 8.02 -17.05
CA PHE A 193 1.02 7.79 -15.81
C PHE A 193 -0.47 8.09 -15.96
N SER A 194 -1.31 7.22 -15.41
CA SER A 194 -2.75 7.42 -15.33
C SER A 194 -3.31 6.99 -13.98
N TRP A 195 -4.31 7.69 -13.47
CA TRP A 195 -5.02 7.33 -12.24
C TRP A 195 -6.07 6.24 -12.55
N ALA A 196 -5.79 5.02 -12.12
CA ALA A 196 -6.71 3.90 -12.30
C ALA A 196 -7.80 3.83 -11.22
N GLY A 197 -7.51 4.39 -10.07
CA GLY A 197 -8.37 4.28 -8.90
C GLY A 197 -7.97 3.14 -7.97
N PRO A 198 -8.48 3.15 -6.73
CA PRO A 198 -8.12 2.17 -5.71
C PRO A 198 -8.66 0.77 -6.03
N CYS A 199 -7.82 -0.25 -5.77
CA CYS A 199 -8.21 -1.66 -5.79
C CYS A 199 -8.28 -2.15 -4.34
N CYS A 200 -9.46 -2.10 -3.71
CA CYS A 200 -9.68 -2.49 -2.31
C CYS A 200 -10.87 -3.43 -2.13
N SER A 201 -11.14 -4.28 -3.11
CA SER A 201 -12.13 -5.34 -2.96
C SER A 201 -11.55 -6.50 -2.15
N SER A 202 -12.39 -7.16 -1.34
CA SER A 202 -12.00 -8.37 -0.64
C SER A 202 -11.66 -9.49 -1.62
N LEU A 203 -10.52 -10.13 -1.38
CA LEU A 203 -10.12 -11.35 -2.09
C LEU A 203 -10.62 -12.63 -1.38
N PHE A 204 -11.18 -12.48 -0.17
CA PHE A 204 -11.51 -13.61 0.69
C PHE A 204 -13.00 -13.59 1.05
N GLN A 205 -13.76 -14.50 0.45
CA GLN A 205 -15.20 -14.66 0.73
C GLN A 205 -15.49 -15.40 2.05
N ASP A 206 -14.48 -16.06 2.64
CA ASP A 206 -14.61 -16.90 3.84
C ASP A 206 -14.22 -16.14 5.12
N SER A 207 -14.62 -14.89 5.27
CA SER A 207 -14.34 -14.12 6.48
C SER A 207 -15.33 -14.46 7.60
N VAL A 208 -14.84 -14.42 8.85
CA VAL A 208 -15.71 -14.50 10.03
C VAL A 208 -16.69 -13.32 9.98
N LYS A 209 -17.98 -13.62 10.06
CA LYS A 209 -19.02 -12.57 10.08
C LYS A 209 -18.97 -11.81 11.40
N PHE A 210 -18.86 -10.51 11.31
CA PHE A 210 -19.01 -9.63 12.46
C PHE A 210 -20.51 -9.42 12.73
N VAL A 211 -20.94 -9.78 13.94
CA VAL A 211 -22.29 -9.54 14.39
C VAL A 211 -22.22 -8.70 15.67
N ASN A 212 -22.79 -7.50 15.60
CA ASN A 212 -22.94 -6.64 16.77
C ASN A 212 -24.35 -6.81 17.33
N ASN A 213 -24.49 -7.64 18.36
CA ASN A 213 -25.76 -7.88 19.06
C ASN A 213 -25.89 -7.04 20.35
N GLU A 214 -24.88 -6.25 20.67
CA GLU A 214 -24.83 -5.46 21.90
C GLU A 214 -25.16 -4.01 21.64
N LYS A 215 -25.85 -3.37 22.59
CA LYS A 215 -26.21 -1.94 22.48
C LYS A 215 -25.09 -1.06 22.98
N PHE A 216 -24.22 -0.62 22.07
CA PHE A 216 -23.21 0.41 22.31
C PHE A 216 -23.60 1.70 21.56
N GLU A 217 -23.21 2.85 22.11
CA GLU A 217 -23.48 4.16 21.45
C GLU A 217 -22.75 4.29 20.13
N LYS A 218 -21.52 3.78 20.05
CA LYS A 218 -20.66 3.80 18.87
C LYS A 218 -19.80 2.55 18.81
N SER A 219 -19.39 2.21 17.60
CA SER A 219 -18.45 1.10 17.33
C SER A 219 -17.21 1.60 16.61
N ILE A 220 -16.05 1.20 17.09
CA ILE A 220 -14.74 1.61 16.60
C ILE A 220 -13.96 0.38 16.15
N PHE A 221 -13.57 0.34 14.86
CA PHE A 221 -12.72 -0.69 14.32
C PHE A 221 -11.24 -0.30 14.41
N LEU A 222 -10.37 -1.22 14.85
CA LEU A 222 -8.94 -1.00 14.95
C LEU A 222 -8.17 -2.05 14.17
N THR A 223 -7.18 -1.62 13.35
CA THR A 223 -6.31 -2.55 12.62
C THR A 223 -4.95 -1.95 12.28
N ASN A 224 -3.91 -2.80 12.30
CA ASN A 224 -2.58 -2.50 11.79
C ASN A 224 -2.28 -3.22 10.46
N GLY A 225 -3.31 -3.72 9.76
CA GLY A 225 -3.15 -4.48 8.53
C GLY A 225 -2.47 -5.83 8.73
N THR A 226 -1.88 -6.37 7.67
CA THR A 226 -1.34 -7.74 7.63
C THR A 226 0.17 -7.82 7.85
N HIS A 227 0.93 -6.77 7.51
CA HIS A 227 2.39 -6.84 7.39
C HIS A 227 3.16 -6.56 8.70
N LEU A 228 2.77 -5.61 9.50
CA LEU A 228 3.55 -5.16 10.66
C LEU A 228 3.33 -6.05 11.89
N LYS A 229 3.96 -7.22 11.95
CA LYS A 229 3.80 -8.17 13.07
C LYS A 229 4.14 -7.55 14.43
N TRP A 230 5.20 -6.75 14.50
CA TRP A 230 5.61 -6.06 15.73
C TRP A 230 4.56 -5.06 16.25
N ALA A 231 3.74 -4.51 15.39
CA ALA A 231 2.72 -3.52 15.74
C ALA A 231 1.41 -4.13 16.25
N LYS A 232 1.21 -5.46 16.14
CA LYS A 232 -0.03 -6.13 16.59
C LYS A 232 -0.27 -5.99 18.08
N LYS A 233 0.76 -6.11 18.90
CA LYS A 233 0.65 -5.87 20.34
C LYS A 233 0.24 -4.43 20.65
N LEU A 234 0.80 -3.48 19.92
CA LEU A 234 0.55 -2.06 20.13
C LEU A 234 -0.92 -1.69 19.87
N ILE A 235 -1.55 -2.21 18.81
CA ILE A 235 -2.96 -1.91 18.52
C ILE A 235 -3.88 -2.51 19.60
N ILE A 236 -3.54 -3.70 20.14
CA ILE A 236 -4.27 -4.30 21.24
C ILE A 236 -4.16 -3.42 22.51
N ASP A 237 -2.97 -2.90 22.82
CA ASP A 237 -2.76 -2.05 23.99
C ASP A 237 -3.50 -0.71 23.85
N ILE A 238 -3.54 -0.13 22.66
CA ILE A 238 -4.35 1.06 22.37
C ILE A 238 -5.83 0.75 22.56
N ALA A 239 -6.32 -0.36 22.01
CA ALA A 239 -7.72 -0.75 22.12
C ALA A 239 -8.15 -1.01 23.58
N LYS A 240 -7.29 -1.64 24.39
CA LYS A 240 -7.53 -1.85 25.83
C LYS A 240 -7.65 -0.52 26.58
N GLU A 241 -6.74 0.41 26.35
CA GLU A 241 -6.77 1.73 26.98
C GLU A 241 -8.04 2.51 26.62
N LEU A 242 -8.39 2.52 25.31
CA LEU A 242 -9.60 3.20 24.86
C LEU A 242 -10.87 2.53 25.38
N SER A 243 -10.93 1.19 25.40
CA SER A 243 -12.12 0.45 25.90
C SER A 243 -12.38 0.69 27.39
N GLN A 244 -11.33 0.85 28.18
CA GLN A 244 -11.46 1.21 29.61
C GLN A 244 -11.95 2.65 29.78
N LYS A 245 -11.44 3.58 28.96
CA LYS A 245 -11.77 5.00 29.06
C LYS A 245 -13.15 5.36 28.50
N TYR A 246 -13.65 4.59 27.53
CA TYR A 246 -14.92 4.80 26.84
C TYR A 246 -15.78 3.51 26.90
N PRO A 247 -16.29 3.14 28.09
CA PRO A 247 -17.03 1.89 28.26
C PRO A 247 -18.36 1.83 27.48
N GLN A 248 -18.89 2.98 27.07
CA GLN A 248 -20.10 3.09 26.27
C GLN A 248 -19.87 2.77 24.77
N TYR A 249 -18.61 2.62 24.30
CA TYR A 249 -18.29 2.32 22.91
C TYR A 249 -17.75 0.90 22.75
N LEU A 250 -18.08 0.26 21.63
CA LEU A 250 -17.52 -1.04 21.26
C LEU A 250 -16.21 -0.88 20.51
N PHE A 251 -15.19 -1.59 20.91
CA PHE A 251 -13.89 -1.63 20.23
C PHE A 251 -13.66 -3.00 19.60
N VAL A 252 -13.53 -3.04 18.27
CA VAL A 252 -13.34 -4.26 17.48
C VAL A 252 -11.94 -4.20 16.85
N VAL A 253 -11.10 -5.17 17.20
CA VAL A 253 -9.72 -5.25 16.70
C VAL A 253 -9.59 -6.38 15.70
N SER A 254 -8.97 -6.13 14.54
CA SER A 254 -8.49 -7.16 13.62
C SER A 254 -6.96 -7.17 13.61
N LEU A 255 -6.38 -8.35 13.87
CA LEU A 255 -4.92 -8.54 13.87
C LEU A 255 -4.34 -8.74 12.47
N GLY A 256 -5.17 -8.81 11.42
CA GLY A 256 -4.75 -9.01 10.05
C GLY A 256 -4.09 -10.36 9.77
N SER A 257 -4.30 -11.38 10.62
CA SER A 257 -3.73 -12.72 10.49
C SER A 257 -4.71 -13.66 9.78
N TYR A 258 -4.80 -13.56 8.45
CA TYR A 258 -5.74 -14.36 7.66
C TYR A 258 -5.59 -15.88 7.86
N LEU A 259 -4.36 -16.39 7.92
CA LEU A 259 -4.11 -17.82 8.15
C LEU A 259 -4.59 -18.32 9.52
N GLU A 260 -4.83 -17.40 10.45
CA GLU A 260 -5.30 -17.66 11.80
C GLU A 260 -6.77 -17.25 12.00
N ARG A 261 -7.52 -16.94 10.92
CA ARG A 261 -8.86 -16.37 10.98
C ARG A 261 -9.86 -17.18 11.80
N GLU A 262 -9.70 -18.48 11.85
CA GLU A 262 -10.58 -19.43 12.58
C GLU A 262 -10.25 -19.55 14.08
N LYS A 263 -9.12 -18.94 14.53
CA LYS A 263 -8.78 -18.96 15.94
C LYS A 263 -9.83 -18.22 16.77
N LYS A 264 -9.96 -18.67 18.03
CA LYS A 264 -10.94 -18.17 18.98
C LYS A 264 -10.93 -16.64 19.10
N ILE A 265 -12.11 -16.04 18.94
CA ILE A 265 -12.35 -14.61 19.17
C ILE A 265 -12.25 -14.34 20.67
N ILE A 266 -11.51 -13.30 21.04
CA ILE A 266 -11.44 -12.83 22.43
C ILE A 266 -12.47 -11.73 22.60
N LYS A 267 -13.49 -11.97 23.43
CA LYS A 267 -14.50 -10.98 23.81
C LYS A 267 -14.38 -10.70 25.30
N LYS A 268 -14.20 -9.44 25.66
CA LYS A 268 -14.17 -9.00 27.05
C LYS A 268 -14.83 -7.63 27.16
N ASN A 269 -16.01 -7.58 27.80
CA ASN A 269 -16.82 -6.37 27.90
C ASN A 269 -17.04 -5.72 26.51
N ASN A 270 -16.61 -4.48 26.34
CA ASN A 270 -16.71 -3.70 25.13
C ASN A 270 -15.45 -3.81 24.20
N LEU A 271 -14.62 -4.85 24.37
CA LEU A 271 -13.43 -5.11 23.54
C LEU A 271 -13.49 -6.50 22.91
N HIS A 272 -13.56 -6.54 21.58
CA HIS A 272 -13.57 -7.77 20.79
C HIS A 272 -12.33 -7.86 19.92
N ILE A 273 -11.56 -8.94 19.99
CA ILE A 273 -10.32 -9.13 19.20
C ILE A 273 -10.48 -10.34 18.31
N TYR A 274 -10.36 -10.12 17.02
CA TYR A 274 -10.40 -11.10 15.94
C TYR A 274 -9.01 -11.29 15.35
N HIS A 275 -8.67 -12.49 14.91
CA HIS A 275 -7.44 -12.74 14.17
C HIS A 275 -7.48 -12.11 12.78
N TYR A 276 -8.63 -12.15 12.12
CA TYR A 276 -8.87 -11.50 10.84
C TYR A 276 -10.34 -11.10 10.69
N LEU A 277 -10.58 -9.91 10.20
CA LEU A 277 -11.87 -9.43 9.71
C LEU A 277 -11.65 -8.79 8.35
N ASP A 278 -12.52 -9.12 7.42
CA ASP A 278 -12.54 -8.49 6.10
C ASP A 278 -13.06 -7.06 6.18
N TYR A 279 -12.47 -6.14 5.43
CA TYR A 279 -12.87 -4.72 5.46
C TYR A 279 -14.26 -4.51 4.87
N ASP A 280 -14.62 -5.26 3.81
CA ASP A 280 -15.94 -5.17 3.19
C ASP A 280 -17.05 -5.72 4.13
N GLU A 281 -16.68 -6.61 5.07
CA GLU A 281 -17.60 -7.14 6.09
C GLU A 281 -17.76 -6.22 7.29
N ILE A 282 -16.67 -5.64 7.81
CA ILE A 282 -16.67 -4.89 9.06
C ILE A 282 -16.98 -3.41 8.89
N LEU A 283 -16.44 -2.74 7.86
CA LEU A 283 -16.54 -1.29 7.75
C LEU A 283 -17.98 -0.79 7.59
N PRO A 284 -18.89 -1.45 6.86
CA PRO A 284 -20.30 -1.02 6.84
C PRO A 284 -20.96 -0.98 8.23
N LYS A 285 -20.47 -1.78 9.19
CA LYS A 285 -21.10 -2.05 10.50
C LYS A 285 -20.48 -1.28 11.66
N VAL A 286 -19.47 -0.43 11.40
CA VAL A 286 -18.82 0.39 12.43
C VAL A 286 -18.93 1.87 12.13
N ASP A 287 -18.79 2.72 13.15
CA ASP A 287 -18.91 4.16 13.01
C ASP A 287 -17.56 4.81 12.68
N TYR A 288 -16.49 4.37 13.30
CA TYR A 288 -15.16 4.97 13.21
C TYR A 288 -14.07 3.93 13.05
N VAL A 289 -12.91 4.37 12.53
CA VAL A 289 -11.76 3.49 12.32
C VAL A 289 -10.49 4.09 12.94
N ILE A 290 -9.65 3.25 13.54
CA ILE A 290 -8.27 3.58 13.91
C ILE A 290 -7.35 2.63 13.16
N HIS A 291 -6.45 3.18 12.33
CA HIS A 291 -5.60 2.34 11.51
C HIS A 291 -4.19 2.92 11.27
N HIS A 292 -3.30 2.09 10.74
CA HIS A 292 -1.90 2.43 10.51
C HIS A 292 -1.64 3.35 9.29
N GLY A 293 -2.60 3.54 8.40
CA GLY A 293 -2.44 4.39 7.21
C GLY A 293 -1.99 3.66 5.95
N GLY A 294 -2.11 2.35 5.86
CA GLY A 294 -1.86 1.63 4.61
C GLY A 294 -2.92 1.93 3.55
N ALA A 295 -2.57 1.82 2.26
CA ALA A 295 -3.45 2.12 1.12
C ALA A 295 -4.81 1.40 1.21
N GLY A 296 -4.80 0.08 1.41
CA GLY A 296 -6.02 -0.73 1.40
C GLY A 296 -7.06 -0.27 2.41
N ILE A 297 -6.67 -0.09 3.69
CA ILE A 297 -7.62 0.37 4.72
C ILE A 297 -8.01 1.83 4.54
N LEU A 298 -7.11 2.71 4.09
CA LEU A 298 -7.44 4.12 3.84
C LEU A 298 -8.53 4.24 2.76
N TYR A 299 -8.33 3.59 1.61
CA TYR A 299 -9.31 3.61 0.53
C TYR A 299 -10.59 2.87 0.88
N SER A 300 -10.53 1.82 1.71
CA SER A 300 -11.73 1.19 2.25
C SER A 300 -12.50 2.12 3.17
N CYS A 301 -11.83 2.93 4.00
CA CYS A 301 -12.48 3.97 4.81
C CYS A 301 -13.20 5.00 3.93
N ILE A 302 -12.59 5.42 2.82
CA ILE A 302 -13.23 6.33 1.86
C ILE A 302 -14.44 5.66 1.19
N LYS A 303 -14.26 4.43 0.68
CA LYS A 303 -15.34 3.62 0.06
C LYS A 303 -16.58 3.56 0.93
N TYR A 304 -16.41 3.30 2.21
CA TYR A 304 -17.51 3.13 3.17
C TYR A 304 -17.83 4.39 3.99
N ASN A 305 -17.29 5.54 3.61
CA ASN A 305 -17.50 6.83 4.30
C ASN A 305 -17.23 6.72 5.81
N LYS A 306 -16.08 6.16 6.21
CA LYS A 306 -15.70 5.94 7.62
C LYS A 306 -14.63 6.93 8.06
N PRO A 307 -14.94 7.85 8.96
CA PRO A 307 -13.96 8.74 9.56
C PRO A 307 -12.89 7.96 10.33
N ALA A 308 -11.65 8.44 10.29
CA ALA A 308 -10.55 7.69 10.86
C ALA A 308 -9.57 8.50 11.71
N VAL A 309 -8.91 7.79 12.63
CA VAL A 309 -7.62 8.20 13.19
C VAL A 309 -6.53 7.35 12.58
N ILE A 310 -5.55 8.01 11.96
CA ILE A 310 -4.38 7.36 11.37
C ILE A 310 -3.20 7.45 12.35
N ILE A 311 -2.60 6.30 12.66
CA ILE A 311 -1.40 6.19 13.48
C ILE A 311 -0.31 5.58 12.60
N PRO A 312 0.45 6.38 11.84
CA PRO A 312 1.47 5.84 10.93
C PRO A 312 2.56 5.11 11.72
N HIS A 313 2.95 3.95 11.23
CA HIS A 313 3.95 3.08 11.85
C HIS A 313 5.24 3.02 11.04
N ASP A 314 5.13 2.85 9.71
CA ASP A 314 6.27 2.63 8.83
C ASP A 314 5.97 2.99 7.36
N TYR A 315 6.98 2.99 6.52
CA TYR A 315 6.95 3.13 5.05
C TYR A 315 6.11 4.33 4.55
N ASP A 316 5.19 4.06 3.65
CA ASP A 316 4.27 4.98 2.96
C ASP A 316 3.14 5.53 3.85
N GLN A 317 2.96 4.94 5.03
CA GLN A 317 1.86 5.27 5.93
C GLN A 317 1.89 6.71 6.41
N PHE A 318 3.09 7.29 6.58
CA PHE A 318 3.27 8.70 6.92
C PHE A 318 2.79 9.62 5.80
N ASP A 319 3.08 9.26 4.55
CA ASP A 319 2.70 10.03 3.37
C ASP A 319 1.19 9.95 3.11
N TYR A 320 0.58 8.78 3.33
CA TYR A 320 -0.88 8.63 3.33
C TYR A 320 -1.55 9.42 4.46
N GLY A 321 -0.96 9.40 5.65
CA GLY A 321 -1.44 10.19 6.78
C GLY A 321 -1.52 11.69 6.44
N VAL A 322 -0.46 12.26 5.85
CA VAL A 322 -0.46 13.67 5.40
C VAL A 322 -1.57 13.95 4.40
N ARG A 323 -1.76 13.07 3.42
CA ARG A 323 -2.79 13.25 2.41
C ARG A 323 -4.20 13.21 3.00
N ALA A 324 -4.44 12.27 3.90
CA ALA A 324 -5.72 12.14 4.58
C ALA A 324 -6.03 13.33 5.51
N ASP A 325 -5.02 13.86 6.19
CA ASP A 325 -5.15 15.04 7.07
C ASP A 325 -5.42 16.31 6.24
N LEU A 326 -4.68 16.50 5.14
CA LEU A 326 -4.89 17.63 4.21
C LEU A 326 -6.25 17.58 3.51
N ALA A 327 -6.75 16.38 3.21
CA ALA A 327 -8.09 16.18 2.68
C ALA A 327 -9.18 16.27 3.75
N GLU A 328 -8.83 16.44 5.02
CA GLU A 328 -9.73 16.52 6.19
C GLU A 328 -10.64 15.29 6.38
N ILE A 329 -10.17 14.12 5.95
CA ILE A 329 -10.89 12.84 6.08
C ILE A 329 -10.45 11.99 7.26
N ALA A 330 -9.33 12.35 7.90
CA ALA A 330 -8.83 11.67 9.08
C ALA A 330 -8.04 12.62 9.97
N PHE A 331 -7.80 12.21 11.21
CA PHE A 331 -6.84 12.86 12.11
C PHE A 331 -5.61 11.99 12.27
N VAL A 332 -4.41 12.59 12.19
CA VAL A 332 -3.15 11.86 12.32
C VAL A 332 -2.62 11.96 13.75
N ALA A 333 -2.23 10.82 14.31
CA ALA A 333 -1.65 10.73 15.64
C ALA A 333 -0.22 10.18 15.61
N LYS A 334 0.60 10.58 16.59
CA LYS A 334 1.97 10.09 16.74
C LYS A 334 1.98 8.74 17.47
N LEU A 335 2.59 7.71 16.85
CA LEU A 335 2.64 6.34 17.34
C LEU A 335 3.07 6.22 18.82
N LYS A 336 4.14 6.91 19.21
CA LYS A 336 4.72 6.82 20.56
C LYS A 336 4.09 7.78 21.58
N SER A 337 2.98 8.45 21.25
CA SER A 337 2.35 9.45 22.09
C SER A 337 0.89 9.12 22.38
N ARG A 338 0.62 8.50 23.53
CA ARG A 338 -0.76 8.24 24.00
C ARG A 338 -1.61 9.51 24.03
N LYS A 339 -1.01 10.64 24.48
CA LYS A 339 -1.66 11.96 24.47
C LYS A 339 -2.08 12.38 23.04
N SER A 340 -1.23 12.12 22.03
CA SER A 340 -1.55 12.42 20.63
C SER A 340 -2.70 11.54 20.12
N ILE A 341 -2.69 10.25 20.44
CA ILE A 341 -3.74 9.29 20.04
C ILE A 341 -5.09 9.70 20.65
N LEU A 342 -5.13 9.94 21.97
CA LEU A 342 -6.34 10.38 22.65
C LEU A 342 -6.86 11.73 22.12
N LYS A 343 -5.95 12.66 21.82
CA LYS A 343 -6.34 13.97 21.23
C LYS A 343 -6.97 13.78 19.85
N ALA A 344 -6.38 12.96 18.98
CA ALA A 344 -6.92 12.68 17.65
C ALA A 344 -8.26 11.94 17.73
N PHE A 345 -8.38 10.96 18.61
CA PHE A 345 -9.62 10.22 18.86
C PHE A 345 -10.76 11.15 19.33
N ASN A 346 -10.50 12.01 20.33
CA ASN A 346 -11.50 12.97 20.80
C ASN A 346 -11.92 13.97 19.73
N LYS A 347 -10.97 14.47 18.92
CA LYS A 347 -11.29 15.34 17.79
C LYS A 347 -12.21 14.64 16.77
N MET A 348 -11.96 13.35 16.48
CA MET A 348 -12.78 12.55 15.59
C MET A 348 -14.21 12.41 16.13
N LEU A 349 -14.37 12.13 17.42
CA LEU A 349 -15.69 12.02 18.09
C LEU A 349 -16.45 13.34 18.10
N GLN A 350 -15.75 14.49 18.21
CA GLN A 350 -16.36 15.83 18.27
C GLN A 350 -16.69 16.41 16.88
N LYS A 351 -16.09 15.88 15.81
CA LYS A 351 -16.34 16.37 14.46
C LYS A 351 -17.64 15.77 13.90
N GLU A 352 -18.69 16.58 13.84
CA GLU A 352 -20.03 16.15 13.44
C GLU A 352 -20.14 15.88 11.93
N LYS A 353 -19.47 16.69 11.10
CA LYS A 353 -19.58 16.62 9.63
C LYS A 353 -18.26 16.27 8.98
N TRP A 354 -18.30 15.37 8.02
CA TRP A 354 -17.17 14.87 7.24
C TRP A 354 -17.41 15.08 5.74
N ASP A 355 -17.74 16.32 5.36
CA ASP A 355 -18.18 16.67 4.00
C ASP A 355 -17.17 16.22 2.92
N ASN A 356 -15.88 16.40 3.18
CA ASN A 356 -14.84 15.96 2.24
C ASN A 356 -14.79 14.43 2.09
N LEU A 357 -14.97 13.69 3.19
CA LEU A 357 -15.00 12.24 3.15
C LEU A 357 -16.21 11.74 2.38
N GLU A 358 -17.39 12.32 2.61
CA GLU A 358 -18.62 12.00 1.86
C GLU A 358 -18.44 12.29 0.36
N LYS A 359 -17.85 13.44 0.02
CA LYS A 359 -17.52 13.80 -1.37
C LYS A 359 -16.58 12.78 -2.00
N LEU A 360 -15.50 12.42 -1.32
CA LEU A 360 -14.53 11.44 -1.82
C LEU A 360 -15.12 10.04 -1.94
N SER A 361 -16.02 9.66 -1.03
CA SER A 361 -16.75 8.38 -1.12
C SER A 361 -17.62 8.30 -2.38
N LYS A 362 -18.29 9.41 -2.74
CA LYS A 362 -19.05 9.48 -4.00
C LYS A 362 -18.14 9.39 -5.23
N ILE A 363 -17.00 10.10 -5.22
CA ILE A 363 -16.02 10.09 -6.32
C ILE A 363 -15.36 8.69 -6.46
N PHE A 364 -15.12 8.01 -5.34
CA PHE A 364 -14.53 6.66 -5.33
C PHE A 364 -15.27 5.70 -6.27
N ASN A 365 -16.60 5.77 -6.30
CA ASN A 365 -17.44 4.89 -7.13
C ASN A 365 -17.36 5.19 -8.63
N ASN A 366 -16.73 6.30 -9.04
CA ASN A 366 -16.52 6.65 -10.44
C ASN A 366 -15.21 6.05 -11.00
N TYR A 367 -14.34 5.53 -10.12
CA TYR A 367 -13.14 4.85 -10.55
C TYR A 367 -13.44 3.42 -10.98
N LEU A 368 -13.02 3.06 -12.20
CA LEU A 368 -13.22 1.75 -12.80
C LEU A 368 -11.85 1.18 -13.23
N PRO A 369 -11.04 0.69 -12.28
CA PRO A 369 -9.67 0.25 -12.55
C PRO A 369 -9.55 -0.82 -13.64
N SER A 370 -10.51 -1.75 -13.70
CA SER A 370 -10.55 -2.82 -14.71
C SER A 370 -10.80 -2.29 -16.11
N GLU A 371 -11.66 -1.29 -16.27
CA GLU A 371 -11.94 -0.68 -17.56
C GLU A 371 -10.75 0.11 -18.09
N LEU A 372 -10.09 0.88 -17.21
CA LEU A 372 -8.88 1.59 -17.60
C LEU A 372 -7.75 0.60 -17.95
N LEU A 373 -7.56 -0.46 -17.18
CA LEU A 373 -6.58 -1.49 -17.49
C LEU A 373 -6.85 -2.11 -18.86
N LYS A 374 -8.10 -2.47 -19.16
CA LYS A 374 -8.50 -3.01 -20.47
C LYS A 374 -8.19 -2.02 -21.60
N LYS A 375 -8.54 -0.75 -21.42
CA LYS A 375 -8.25 0.32 -22.40
C LYS A 375 -6.75 0.44 -22.66
N GLU A 376 -5.92 0.41 -21.62
CA GLU A 376 -4.46 0.50 -21.76
C GLU A 376 -3.88 -0.73 -22.45
N ILE A 377 -4.35 -1.93 -22.13
CA ILE A 377 -3.97 -3.17 -22.82
C ILE A 377 -4.31 -3.05 -24.32
N ASP A 378 -5.55 -2.69 -24.65
CA ASP A 378 -6.00 -2.54 -26.04
C ASP A 378 -5.18 -1.48 -26.80
N ARG A 379 -4.86 -0.35 -26.16
CA ARG A 379 -4.02 0.72 -26.74
C ARG A 379 -2.61 0.20 -27.06
N ILE A 380 -2.00 -0.48 -26.12
CA ILE A 380 -0.61 -0.97 -26.26
C ILE A 380 -0.53 -2.08 -27.33
N LEU A 381 -1.46 -3.05 -27.31
CA LEU A 381 -1.45 -4.18 -28.25
C LEU A 381 -1.82 -3.76 -29.69
N LYS A 382 -2.62 -2.71 -29.87
CA LYS A 382 -2.96 -2.17 -31.20
C LYS A 382 -1.87 -1.29 -31.81
N GLY A 383 -0.73 -1.14 -31.14
CA GLY A 383 0.38 -0.30 -31.62
C GLY A 383 0.06 1.19 -31.58
N GLY A 384 -0.72 1.62 -30.58
CA GLY A 384 -1.09 3.02 -30.41
C GLY A 384 0.15 3.88 -30.33
N GLU A 385 0.30 4.76 -31.31
CA GLU A 385 1.32 5.82 -31.35
C GLU A 385 1.22 6.67 -30.08
N GLN A 386 2.38 6.98 -29.50
CA GLN A 386 2.51 7.90 -28.37
C GLN A 386 2.33 9.34 -28.83
#